data_a79a0277b36e3f511ee70b243887ded3
#
_entry.id   a79a0277b36e3f511ee70b243887ded3
#
_cell.length_a   1.000
_cell.length_b   1.000
_cell.length_c   1.000
_cell.angle_alpha   90.00
_cell.angle_beta   90.00
_cell.angle_gamma   90.00
#
_symmetry.space_group_name_H-M   'P 1'
#
loop_
_entity.id
_entity.type
_entity.pdbx_description
1 polymer ?
#
loop_
_entity_poly.entity_id
_entity_poly.type
_entity_poly.pdbx_seq_one_letter_code
_entity_poly.pdbx_strand_id
1 'polypeptide(L)'
;MKKVKSILKILSAQTLTIVILLVLVEISGKIYAYFNPGYETLYAIPDKFIGWRLAPDLNYVSTGQNWYANEFEVKIKHNSQGFRDYNRTLTKPNGTKRIALLGDSSVSARQVEFKNTPGQVLERLLNKNLKSKERRAYEVLNFGIDGI
;
A
#
# COMPACT_ATOMS: atom_id res chain seq x y z
N MET A 1 35.48 -35.25 36.31
CA MET A 1 34.87 -33.96 36.70
C MET A 1 35.50 -32.74 36.03
N LYS A 2 36.82 -32.56 35.93
CA LYS A 2 37.48 -31.40 35.30
C LYS A 2 37.12 -31.22 33.81
N LYS A 3 37.14 -32.30 33.00
CA LYS A 3 36.74 -32.29 31.57
C LYS A 3 35.31 -31.79 31.32
N VAL A 4 34.33 -32.23 32.12
CA VAL A 4 32.93 -31.82 31.99
C VAL A 4 32.76 -30.33 32.29
N LYS A 5 33.44 -29.82 33.32
CA LYS A 5 33.41 -28.37 33.63
C LYS A 5 34.04 -27.53 32.50
N SER A 6 35.06 -28.04 31.84
CA SER A 6 35.68 -27.34 30.68
C SER A 6 34.74 -27.32 29.48
N ILE A 7 34.07 -28.41 29.16
CA ILE A 7 33.07 -28.50 28.07
C ILE A 7 31.90 -27.54 28.33
N LEU A 8 31.37 -27.53 29.56
CA LEU A 8 30.29 -26.61 29.94
C LEU A 8 30.68 -25.15 29.78
N LYS A 9 31.91 -24.77 30.14
CA LYS A 9 32.42 -23.37 29.93
C LYS A 9 32.49 -23.01 28.44
N ILE A 10 32.95 -23.94 27.58
CA ILE A 10 33.03 -23.70 26.15
C ILE A 10 31.63 -23.55 25.57
N LEU A 11 30.68 -24.44 25.92
CA LEU A 11 29.32 -24.36 25.47
C LEU A 11 28.64 -23.06 25.91
N SER A 12 28.82 -22.65 27.19
CA SER A 12 28.25 -21.40 27.68
C SER A 12 28.81 -20.15 26.98
N ALA A 13 30.11 -20.16 26.67
CA ALA A 13 30.77 -19.09 25.92
C ALA A 13 30.22 -19.02 24.48
N GLN A 14 30.09 -20.17 23.80
CA GLN A 14 29.49 -20.23 22.45
C GLN A 14 28.05 -19.75 22.43
N THR A 15 27.24 -20.20 23.40
CA THR A 15 25.84 -19.72 23.53
C THR A 15 25.78 -18.22 23.73
N LEU A 16 26.63 -17.68 24.60
CA LEU A 16 26.68 -16.21 24.83
C LEU A 16 27.06 -15.46 23.54
N THR A 17 28.06 -15.98 22.80
CA THR A 17 28.44 -15.36 21.53
C THR A 17 27.30 -15.36 20.51
N ILE A 18 26.57 -16.47 20.40
CA ILE A 18 25.40 -16.56 19.50
C ILE A 18 24.34 -15.54 19.90
N VAL A 19 24.02 -15.43 21.19
CA VAL A 19 23.05 -14.46 21.69
C VAL A 19 23.47 -13.03 21.36
N ILE A 20 24.75 -12.70 21.57
CA ILE A 20 25.27 -11.35 21.24
C ILE A 20 25.14 -11.08 19.74
N LEU A 21 25.47 -12.05 18.87
CA LEU A 21 25.34 -11.90 17.43
C LEU A 21 23.88 -11.68 17.01
N LEU A 22 22.95 -12.44 17.58
CA LEU A 22 21.51 -12.25 17.30
C LEU A 22 21.01 -10.85 17.71
N VAL A 23 21.43 -10.37 18.88
CA VAL A 23 21.11 -9.02 19.35
C VAL A 23 21.68 -7.95 18.41
N LEU A 24 22.91 -8.13 17.93
CA LEU A 24 23.53 -7.20 16.98
C LEU A 24 22.79 -7.18 15.64
N VAL A 25 22.37 -8.33 15.13
CA VAL A 25 21.56 -8.43 13.90
C VAL A 25 20.22 -7.72 14.07
N GLU A 26 19.53 -7.94 15.19
CA GLU A 26 18.26 -7.29 15.50
C GLU A 26 18.40 -5.76 15.59
N ILE A 27 19.42 -5.26 16.30
CA ILE A 27 19.72 -3.83 16.42
C ILE A 27 20.04 -3.25 15.03
N SER A 28 20.87 -3.92 14.25
CA SER A 28 21.24 -3.48 12.90
C SER A 28 20.02 -3.40 12.00
N GLY A 29 19.12 -4.39 12.07
CA GLY A 29 17.87 -4.39 11.34
C GLY A 29 16.96 -3.22 11.71
N LYS A 30 16.83 -2.91 13.00
CA LYS A 30 16.05 -1.75 13.47
C LYS A 30 16.65 -0.41 13.04
N ILE A 31 17.98 -0.28 13.09
CA ILE A 31 18.68 0.91 12.60
C ILE A 31 18.45 1.07 11.10
N TYR A 32 18.61 -0.01 10.32
CA TYR A 32 18.35 0.00 8.89
C TYR A 32 16.90 0.41 8.58
N ALA A 33 15.92 -0.18 9.25
CA ALA A 33 14.50 0.16 9.07
C ALA A 33 14.19 1.62 9.46
N TYR A 34 14.86 2.16 10.47
CA TYR A 34 14.71 3.57 10.86
C TYR A 34 15.16 4.53 9.76
N PHE A 35 16.29 4.24 9.10
CA PHE A 35 16.79 5.08 7.99
C PHE A 35 16.16 4.75 6.63
N ASN A 36 15.50 3.61 6.51
CA ASN A 36 14.82 3.16 5.31
C ASN A 36 13.36 2.80 5.65
N PRO A 37 12.53 3.78 6.02
CA PRO A 37 11.13 3.52 6.26
C PRO A 37 10.54 2.96 4.97
N GLY A 38 10.02 1.74 5.03
CA GLY A 38 9.34 1.11 3.89
C GLY A 38 8.19 2.00 3.42
N TYR A 39 7.84 1.90 2.15
CA TYR A 39 6.71 2.65 1.57
C TYR A 39 5.39 2.44 2.35
N GLU A 40 5.25 1.33 3.04
CA GLU A 40 4.08 1.02 3.86
C GLU A 40 3.84 2.02 5.00
N THR A 41 4.89 2.60 5.59
CA THR A 41 4.76 3.62 6.64
C THR A 41 4.23 4.96 6.13
N LEU A 42 4.39 5.25 4.83
CA LEU A 42 3.86 6.44 4.18
C LEU A 42 2.47 6.22 3.57
N TYR A 43 2.15 4.96 3.27
CA TYR A 43 0.94 4.57 2.57
C TYR A 43 -0.31 4.64 3.47
N ALA A 44 -0.19 4.24 4.72
CA ALA A 44 -1.26 4.22 5.71
C ALA A 44 -0.93 5.12 6.90
N ILE A 45 -1.94 5.81 7.41
CA ILE A 45 -1.85 6.63 8.61
C ILE A 45 -2.86 6.15 9.66
N PRO A 46 -2.57 6.34 10.97
CA PRO A 46 -3.50 5.97 12.03
C PRO A 46 -4.85 6.68 11.89
N ASP A 47 -5.93 5.95 12.13
CA ASP A 47 -7.30 6.47 12.21
C ASP A 47 -7.97 5.94 13.48
N LYS A 48 -8.61 6.85 14.23
CA LYS A 48 -9.18 6.51 15.54
C LYS A 48 -10.43 5.63 15.47
N PHE A 49 -11.11 5.56 14.33
CA PHE A 49 -12.36 4.82 14.17
C PHE A 49 -12.15 3.46 13.52
N ILE A 50 -11.27 3.39 12.49
CA ILE A 50 -11.05 2.19 11.69
C ILE A 50 -9.64 1.62 11.87
N GLY A 51 -8.85 2.19 12.81
CA GLY A 51 -7.48 1.78 13.11
C GLY A 51 -6.46 2.43 12.19
N TRP A 52 -6.65 2.37 10.89
CA TRP A 52 -5.79 3.03 9.90
C TRP A 52 -6.57 3.38 8.62
N ARG A 53 -6.05 4.32 7.86
CA ARG A 53 -6.58 4.71 6.55
C ARG A 53 -5.45 5.05 5.60
N LEU A 54 -5.74 5.08 4.31
CA LEU A 54 -4.78 5.52 3.31
C LEU A 54 -4.39 6.99 3.50
N ALA A 55 -3.12 7.31 3.29
CA ALA A 55 -2.61 8.67 3.40
C ALA A 55 -3.18 9.55 2.27
N PRO A 56 -3.80 10.70 2.60
CA PRO A 56 -4.29 11.66 1.62
C PRO A 56 -3.13 12.30 0.83
N ASP A 57 -3.41 12.68 -0.41
CA ASP A 57 -2.51 13.43 -1.30
C ASP A 57 -1.13 12.79 -1.50
N LEU A 58 -1.01 11.50 -1.19
CA LEU A 58 0.23 10.74 -1.32
C LEU A 58 0.57 10.52 -2.80
N ASN A 59 1.85 10.73 -3.13
CA ASN A 59 2.41 10.39 -4.44
C ASN A 59 3.61 9.46 -4.23
N TYR A 60 3.60 8.30 -4.88
CA TYR A 60 4.70 7.34 -4.82
C TYR A 60 4.79 6.50 -6.09
N VAL A 61 5.86 5.75 -6.23
CA VAL A 61 6.03 4.77 -7.30
C VAL A 61 5.80 3.38 -6.73
N SER A 62 4.83 2.66 -7.28
CA SER A 62 4.61 1.25 -6.99
C SER A 62 5.41 0.40 -7.96
N THR A 63 6.22 -0.49 -7.42
CA THR A 63 7.05 -1.41 -8.21
C THR A 63 6.75 -2.85 -7.81
N GLY A 64 6.66 -3.74 -8.81
CA GLY A 64 6.70 -5.18 -8.62
C GLY A 64 8.15 -5.64 -8.76
N GLN A 65 8.88 -5.65 -7.64
CA GLN A 65 10.30 -5.96 -7.66
C GLN A 65 10.56 -7.38 -7.14
N ASN A 66 10.97 -8.25 -8.06
CA ASN A 66 11.54 -9.54 -7.74
C ASN A 66 13.07 -9.48 -7.87
N TRP A 67 13.79 -10.39 -7.25
CA TRP A 67 15.25 -10.46 -7.30
C TRP A 67 15.83 -10.61 -8.72
N TYR A 68 15.03 -10.99 -9.71
CA TYR A 68 15.44 -11.23 -11.10
C TYR A 68 14.75 -10.30 -12.11
N ALA A 69 13.70 -9.57 -11.75
CA ALA A 69 12.99 -8.71 -12.67
C ALA A 69 12.21 -7.58 -11.98
N ASN A 70 12.03 -6.48 -12.68
CA ASN A 70 11.08 -5.44 -12.34
C ASN A 70 9.81 -5.69 -13.17
N GLU A 71 8.75 -6.18 -12.55
CA GLU A 71 7.54 -6.60 -13.25
C GLU A 71 6.67 -5.41 -13.68
N PHE A 72 6.65 -4.36 -12.86
CA PHE A 72 5.96 -3.11 -13.18
C PHE A 72 6.57 -1.95 -12.38
N GLU A 73 6.39 -0.75 -12.92
CA GLU A 73 6.68 0.52 -12.27
C GLU A 73 5.55 1.49 -12.61
N VAL A 74 4.76 1.89 -11.61
CA VAL A 74 3.55 2.70 -11.80
C VAL A 74 3.53 3.86 -10.80
N LYS A 75 3.31 5.07 -11.31
CA LYS A 75 3.10 6.25 -10.48
C LYS A 75 1.70 6.21 -9.87
N ILE A 76 1.64 6.18 -8.56
CA ILE A 76 0.41 6.19 -7.78
C ILE A 76 0.20 7.57 -7.19
N LYS A 77 -1.03 8.07 -7.32
CA LYS A 77 -1.47 9.29 -6.66
C LYS A 77 -2.77 9.02 -5.92
N HIS A 78 -2.79 9.36 -4.64
CA HIS A 78 -4.01 9.39 -3.84
C HIS A 78 -4.68 10.77 -3.94
N ASN A 79 -5.98 10.79 -3.86
CA ASN A 79 -6.76 12.02 -3.74
C ASN A 79 -6.72 12.57 -2.30
N SER A 80 -7.37 13.69 -2.05
CA SER A 80 -7.46 14.33 -0.73
C SER A 80 -8.15 13.48 0.35
N GLN A 81 -8.80 12.38 -0.04
CA GLN A 81 -9.45 11.43 0.87
C GLN A 81 -8.62 10.17 1.10
N GLY A 82 -7.48 10.02 0.41
CA GLY A 82 -6.57 8.88 0.51
C GLY A 82 -6.79 7.80 -0.54
N PHE A 83 -7.78 7.90 -1.41
CA PHE A 83 -8.06 6.87 -2.40
C PHE A 83 -7.37 7.15 -3.74
N ARG A 84 -7.07 6.09 -4.47
CA ARG A 84 -6.55 6.17 -5.84
C ARG A 84 -7.67 6.53 -6.82
N ASP A 85 -8.12 7.78 -6.75
CA ASP A 85 -9.19 8.34 -7.55
C ASP A 85 -8.98 9.83 -7.80
N TYR A 86 -9.80 10.46 -8.63
CA TYR A 86 -9.91 11.90 -8.73
C TYR A 86 -10.41 12.52 -7.42
N ASN A 87 -10.07 13.78 -7.18
CA ASN A 87 -10.75 14.58 -6.16
C ASN A 87 -12.19 14.82 -6.59
N ARG A 88 -13.11 14.33 -5.77
CA ARG A 88 -14.55 14.49 -6.03
C ARG A 88 -15.21 15.23 -4.88
N THR A 89 -16.26 15.99 -5.20
CA THR A 89 -17.06 16.67 -4.18
C THR A 89 -17.81 15.65 -3.33
N LEU A 90 -17.98 15.91 -2.02
CA LEU A 90 -18.78 15.03 -1.15
C LEU A 90 -20.24 14.98 -1.64
N THR A 91 -20.82 16.15 -1.94
CA THR A 91 -22.15 16.23 -2.53
C THR A 91 -22.06 15.85 -4.00
N LYS A 92 -22.87 14.90 -4.40
CA LYS A 92 -22.96 14.42 -5.79
C LYS A 92 -23.51 15.56 -6.70
N PRO A 93 -22.87 15.86 -7.83
CA PRO A 93 -23.40 16.83 -8.79
C PRO A 93 -24.78 16.43 -9.31
N ASN A 94 -25.64 17.41 -9.58
CA ASN A 94 -26.97 17.16 -10.14
C ASN A 94 -26.87 16.43 -11.48
N GLY A 95 -27.72 15.44 -11.67
CA GLY A 95 -27.74 14.62 -12.89
C GLY A 95 -26.63 13.56 -12.97
N THR A 96 -25.71 13.49 -12.01
CA THR A 96 -24.65 12.47 -11.95
C THR A 96 -25.14 11.21 -11.22
N LYS A 97 -24.73 10.04 -11.69
CA LYS A 97 -24.87 8.79 -10.96
C LYS A 97 -23.51 8.37 -10.41
N ARG A 98 -23.42 8.09 -9.10
CA ARG A 98 -22.22 7.59 -8.45
C ARG A 98 -22.31 6.11 -8.19
N ILE A 99 -21.22 5.40 -8.52
CA ILE A 99 -21.02 3.98 -8.27
C ILE A 99 -19.82 3.87 -7.33
N ALA A 100 -20.01 3.27 -6.18
CA ALA A 100 -18.90 2.93 -5.26
C ALA A 100 -18.34 1.56 -5.65
N LEU A 101 -17.07 1.49 -5.99
CA LEU A 101 -16.35 0.25 -6.25
C LEU A 101 -15.54 -0.10 -5.00
N LEU A 102 -16.05 -1.07 -4.25
CA LEU A 102 -15.44 -1.55 -3.00
C LEU A 102 -14.60 -2.79 -3.29
N GLY A 103 -13.46 -2.92 -2.66
CA GLY A 103 -12.62 -4.10 -2.76
C GLY A 103 -11.21 -3.91 -2.23
N ASP A 104 -10.39 -4.92 -2.48
CA ASP A 104 -9.01 -5.06 -2.06
C ASP A 104 -8.01 -4.47 -3.09
N SER A 105 -6.82 -5.04 -3.11
CA SER A 105 -5.74 -4.70 -4.06
C SER A 105 -6.15 -4.84 -5.54
N SER A 106 -7.10 -5.71 -5.88
CA SER A 106 -7.60 -5.86 -7.25
C SER A 106 -8.37 -4.62 -7.71
N VAL A 107 -9.06 -3.94 -6.80
CA VAL A 107 -9.78 -2.69 -7.07
C VAL A 107 -8.84 -1.48 -7.00
N SER A 108 -7.93 -1.44 -6.03
CA SER A 108 -6.85 -0.45 -5.94
C SER A 108 -5.94 -0.49 -7.17
N ALA A 109 -5.63 -1.70 -7.67
CA ALA A 109 -4.95 -2.00 -8.93
C ALA A 109 -3.61 -1.26 -9.10
N ARG A 110 -2.72 -1.34 -8.09
CA ARG A 110 -1.41 -0.65 -8.07
C ARG A 110 -0.46 -1.06 -9.19
N GLN A 111 -0.72 -2.18 -9.85
CA GLN A 111 0.11 -2.75 -10.91
C GLN A 111 -0.13 -2.10 -12.28
N VAL A 112 -1.20 -1.31 -12.45
CA VAL A 112 -1.55 -0.72 -13.73
C VAL A 112 -1.64 0.81 -13.64
N GLU A 113 -1.45 1.48 -14.76
CA GLU A 113 -1.64 2.92 -14.86
C GLU A 113 -3.06 3.34 -14.44
N PHE A 114 -3.22 4.53 -13.85
CA PHE A 114 -4.49 5.02 -13.31
C PHE A 114 -5.65 4.89 -14.30
N LYS A 115 -5.43 5.27 -15.56
CA LYS A 115 -6.44 5.17 -16.64
C LYS A 115 -6.93 3.75 -16.92
N ASN A 116 -6.17 2.74 -16.50
CA ASN A 116 -6.44 1.33 -16.73
C ASN A 116 -6.98 0.63 -15.47
N THR A 117 -7.17 1.35 -14.37
CA THR A 117 -7.81 0.79 -13.18
C THR A 117 -9.27 0.41 -13.48
N PRO A 118 -9.83 -0.61 -12.80
CA PRO A 118 -11.22 -1.05 -13.03
C PRO A 118 -12.23 0.09 -12.94
N GLY A 119 -12.08 0.99 -11.95
CA GLY A 119 -12.96 2.15 -11.79
C GLY A 119 -12.91 3.11 -12.96
N GLN A 120 -11.70 3.44 -13.46
CA GLN A 120 -11.54 4.38 -14.57
C GLN A 120 -11.99 3.77 -15.91
N VAL A 121 -11.78 2.48 -16.10
CA VAL A 121 -12.29 1.77 -17.29
C VAL A 121 -13.81 1.76 -17.28
N LEU A 122 -14.43 1.41 -16.15
CA LEU A 122 -15.88 1.37 -16.00
C LEU A 122 -16.50 2.76 -16.22
N GLU A 123 -15.95 3.80 -15.59
CA GLU A 123 -16.42 5.18 -15.74
C GLU A 123 -16.37 5.62 -17.21
N ARG A 124 -15.27 5.35 -17.89
CA ARG A 124 -15.10 5.66 -19.31
C ARG A 124 -16.11 4.92 -20.19
N LEU A 125 -16.36 3.63 -19.95
CA LEU A 125 -17.31 2.83 -20.72
C LEU A 125 -18.75 3.33 -20.52
N LEU A 126 -19.14 3.64 -19.29
CA LEU A 126 -20.48 4.15 -18.97
C LEU A 126 -20.73 5.52 -19.61
N ASN A 127 -19.70 6.36 -19.69
CA ASN A 127 -19.81 7.70 -20.26
C ASN A 127 -19.61 7.76 -21.78
N LYS A 128 -19.05 6.70 -22.41
CA LYS A 128 -18.71 6.69 -23.84
C LYS A 128 -19.90 6.96 -24.77
N ASN A 129 -21.09 6.49 -24.42
CA ASN A 129 -22.28 6.53 -25.27
C ASN A 129 -23.29 7.60 -24.83
N LEU A 130 -22.91 8.49 -23.89
CA LEU A 130 -23.80 9.56 -23.47
C LEU A 130 -23.89 10.60 -24.59
N LYS A 131 -25.07 10.73 -25.19
CA LYS A 131 -25.36 11.83 -26.10
C LYS A 131 -25.31 13.14 -25.32
N SER A 132 -24.75 14.19 -25.92
CA SER A 132 -24.46 15.48 -25.30
C SER A 132 -25.68 16.17 -24.64
N LYS A 133 -26.91 15.72 -24.88
CA LYS A 133 -28.16 16.22 -24.28
C LYS A 133 -28.57 15.49 -23.00
N GLU A 134 -28.06 14.29 -22.74
CA GLU A 134 -28.33 13.54 -21.51
C GLU A 134 -27.16 13.75 -20.54
N ARG A 135 -27.18 14.82 -19.77
CA ARG A 135 -26.18 15.17 -18.76
C ARG A 135 -26.22 14.23 -17.51
N ARG A 136 -26.34 12.95 -17.70
CA ARG A 136 -26.20 11.97 -16.63
C ARG A 136 -24.80 11.35 -16.71
N ALA A 137 -23.81 12.11 -16.26
CA ALA A 137 -22.46 11.58 -16.12
C ALA A 137 -22.44 10.48 -15.05
N TYR A 138 -21.66 9.45 -15.27
CA TYR A 138 -21.34 8.45 -14.25
C TYR A 138 -20.01 8.82 -13.62
N GLU A 139 -19.94 8.75 -12.31
CA GLU A 139 -18.71 8.79 -11.53
C GLU A 139 -18.54 7.43 -10.85
N VAL A 140 -17.39 6.82 -11.02
CA VAL A 140 -17.03 5.55 -10.34
C VAL A 140 -15.97 5.85 -9.30
N LEU A 141 -16.35 5.77 -8.03
CA LEU A 141 -15.46 6.04 -6.90
C LEU A 141 -14.70 4.78 -6.55
N ASN A 142 -13.38 4.88 -6.52
CA ASN A 142 -12.50 3.77 -6.17
C ASN A 142 -12.25 3.74 -4.66
N PHE A 143 -12.81 2.76 -3.96
CA PHE A 143 -12.58 2.47 -2.54
C PHE A 143 -11.76 1.18 -2.35
N GLY A 144 -10.93 0.83 -3.31
CA GLY A 144 -9.99 -0.28 -3.19
C GLY A 144 -8.90 0.05 -2.17
N ILE A 145 -8.64 -0.89 -1.27
CA ILE A 145 -7.62 -0.79 -0.21
C ILE A 145 -6.73 -2.02 -0.28
N ASP A 146 -5.39 -1.79 -0.35
CA ASP A 146 -4.43 -2.88 -0.32
C ASP A 146 -4.15 -3.34 1.11
N GLY A 147 -3.88 -4.63 1.28
CA GLY A 147 -3.41 -5.16 2.56
C GLY A 147 -4.50 -5.47 3.59
N ILE A 148 -5.73 -5.76 3.13
CA ILE A 148 -6.79 -6.34 3.97
C ILE A 148 -6.73 -7.86 3.88
#